data_aeb01095e40f7a5d55820f2767e448b1
#
_entry.id   aeb01095e40f7a5d55820f2767e448b1
#
_cell.length_a   1.000
_cell.length_b   1.000
_cell.length_c   1.000
_cell.angle_alpha   90.00
_cell.angle_beta   90.00
_cell.angle_gamma   90.00
#
_symmetry.space_group_name_H-M   'P 1'
#
loop_
_entity.id
_entity.type
_entity.pdbx_description
1 polymer ?
#
loop_
_entity_poly.entity_id
_entity_poly.type
_entity_poly.pdbx_seq_one_letter_code
_entity_poly.pdbx_strand_id
1 'polypeptide(L)'
;NLSNTELRRQLTNWLSTMEDISRQEKELSVQREKVLDMFRTDKSSLRTILEHTSVYDQIGLPQSENEISNLHLLNSTAFENNILMFIFTSYATERAHYLPTMEDLESILHLIRKEIKE
;
A
#
# COMPACT_ATOMS: atom_id res chain seq x y z
N ASN A 1 -29.91 16.66 11.11
CA ASN A 1 -30.73 16.53 9.91
C ASN A 1 -29.99 17.10 8.68
N LEU A 2 -29.68 16.25 7.71
CA LEU A 2 -28.96 16.64 6.52
C LEU A 2 -29.94 17.15 5.45
N SER A 3 -30.04 18.48 5.31
CA SER A 3 -30.88 19.11 4.29
C SER A 3 -30.18 19.18 2.93
N ASN A 4 -28.85 19.08 2.88
CA ASN A 4 -28.06 19.15 1.66
C ASN A 4 -28.08 17.82 0.91
N THR A 5 -28.73 17.79 -0.26
CA THR A 5 -28.86 16.60 -1.08
C THR A 5 -27.51 16.07 -1.57
N GLU A 6 -26.60 16.96 -1.92
CA GLU A 6 -25.27 16.60 -2.40
C GLU A 6 -24.45 15.92 -1.29
N LEU A 7 -24.52 16.45 -0.06
CA LEU A 7 -23.85 15.85 1.10
C LEU A 7 -24.39 14.45 1.38
N ARG A 8 -25.72 14.25 1.35
CA ARG A 8 -26.32 12.94 1.51
C ARG A 8 -25.83 11.95 0.47
N ARG A 9 -25.76 12.38 -0.79
CA ARG A 9 -25.29 11.54 -1.89
C ARG A 9 -23.84 11.11 -1.67
N GLN A 10 -22.98 12.05 -1.30
CA GLN A 10 -21.56 11.75 -1.06
C GLN A 10 -21.36 10.82 0.14
N LEU A 11 -22.11 11.02 1.23
CA LEU A 11 -22.04 10.14 2.40
C LEU A 11 -22.56 8.73 2.09
N THR A 12 -23.62 8.64 1.29
CA THR A 12 -24.17 7.33 0.85
C THR A 12 -23.14 6.55 0.02
N ASN A 13 -22.43 7.25 -0.86
CA ASN A 13 -21.43 6.63 -1.72
C ASN A 13 -20.13 6.29 -0.97
N TRP A 14 -19.90 6.88 0.20
CA TRP A 14 -18.66 6.71 0.95
C TRP A 14 -18.37 5.25 1.31
N LEU A 15 -19.39 4.50 1.72
CA LEU A 15 -19.23 3.07 2.07
C LEU A 15 -18.75 2.26 0.87
N SER A 16 -19.32 2.47 -0.30
CA SER A 16 -18.91 1.80 -1.52
C SER A 16 -17.47 2.16 -1.90
N THR A 17 -17.10 3.43 -1.74
CA THR A 17 -15.72 3.90 -1.97
C THR A 17 -14.74 3.19 -1.04
N MET A 18 -15.10 3.04 0.24
CA MET A 18 -14.25 2.34 1.22
C MET A 18 -14.10 0.85 0.88
N GLU A 19 -15.15 0.21 0.39
CA GLU A 19 -15.07 -1.18 -0.06
C GLU A 19 -14.13 -1.34 -1.25
N ASP A 20 -14.19 -0.43 -2.21
CA ASP A 20 -13.31 -0.43 -3.38
C ASP A 20 -11.85 -0.26 -2.98
N ILE A 21 -11.56 0.66 -2.06
CA ILE A 21 -10.22 0.87 -1.53
C ILE A 21 -9.73 -0.39 -0.81
N SER A 22 -10.57 -1.00 0.01
CA SER A 22 -10.20 -2.22 0.75
C SER A 22 -9.81 -3.34 -0.22
N ARG A 23 -10.54 -3.52 -1.32
CA ARG A 23 -10.20 -4.52 -2.34
C ARG A 23 -8.87 -4.19 -3.01
N GLN A 24 -8.63 -2.92 -3.34
CA GLN A 24 -7.38 -2.49 -3.95
C GLN A 24 -6.18 -2.68 -3.01
N GLU A 25 -6.36 -2.39 -1.72
CA GLU A 25 -5.32 -2.60 -0.72
C GLU A 25 -4.98 -4.08 -0.53
N LYS A 26 -5.97 -4.96 -0.64
CA LYS A 26 -5.74 -6.41 -0.63
C LYS A 26 -4.93 -6.85 -1.84
N GLU A 27 -5.23 -6.32 -3.02
CA GLU A 27 -4.46 -6.61 -4.23
C GLU A 27 -3.02 -6.14 -4.08
N LEU A 28 -2.81 -4.94 -3.55
CA LEU A 28 -1.47 -4.41 -3.27
C LEU A 28 -0.71 -5.31 -2.31
N SER A 29 -1.38 -5.79 -1.25
CA SER A 29 -0.80 -6.73 -0.29
C SER A 29 -0.37 -8.04 -0.96
N VAL A 30 -1.18 -8.58 -1.87
CA VAL A 30 -0.86 -9.80 -2.63
C VAL A 30 0.42 -9.59 -3.46
N GLN A 31 0.52 -8.47 -4.17
CA GLN A 31 1.71 -8.18 -4.98
C GLN A 31 2.96 -7.99 -4.12
N ARG A 32 2.83 -7.32 -2.97
CA ARG A 32 3.92 -7.19 -2.00
C ARG A 32 4.41 -8.56 -1.53
N GLU A 33 3.51 -9.46 -1.16
CA GLU A 33 3.87 -10.80 -0.70
C GLU A 33 4.58 -11.61 -1.77
N LYS A 34 4.19 -11.48 -3.03
CA LYS A 34 4.87 -12.15 -4.14
C LYS A 34 6.33 -11.72 -4.28
N VAL A 35 6.61 -10.43 -4.08
CA VAL A 35 8.00 -9.92 -4.06
C VAL A 35 8.75 -10.48 -2.86
N LEU A 36 8.17 -10.38 -1.66
CA LEU A 36 8.81 -10.84 -0.44
C LEU A 36 9.10 -12.35 -0.45
N ASP A 37 8.21 -13.14 -1.04
CA ASP A 37 8.39 -14.59 -1.14
C ASP A 37 9.64 -14.97 -1.93
N MET A 38 10.09 -14.13 -2.86
CA MET A 38 11.32 -14.39 -3.62
C MET A 38 12.57 -14.28 -2.74
N PHE A 39 12.48 -13.61 -1.60
CA PHE A 39 13.56 -13.55 -0.61
C PHE A 39 13.44 -14.62 0.48
N ARG A 40 12.30 -15.34 0.54
CA ARG A 40 12.02 -16.38 1.54
C ARG A 40 12.42 -17.77 1.06
N THR A 41 13.55 -17.88 0.37
CA THR A 41 14.07 -19.13 -0.19
C THR A 41 15.43 -19.42 0.40
N ASP A 42 15.92 -20.65 0.21
CA ASP A 42 17.27 -21.02 0.68
C ASP A 42 18.40 -20.29 -0.05
N LYS A 43 18.09 -19.68 -1.19
CA LYS A 43 19.08 -19.00 -2.06
C LYS A 43 19.12 -17.49 -1.87
N SER A 44 18.19 -16.93 -1.09
CA SER A 44 18.04 -15.51 -0.89
C SER A 44 17.94 -15.20 0.61
N SER A 45 18.12 -13.94 0.99
CA SER A 45 18.14 -13.56 2.39
C SER A 45 17.38 -12.26 2.66
N LEU A 46 16.28 -12.37 3.39
CA LEU A 46 15.62 -11.19 3.98
C LEU A 46 16.52 -10.55 5.04
N ARG A 47 17.27 -11.35 5.80
CA ARG A 47 18.16 -10.85 6.83
C ARG A 47 19.15 -9.82 6.26
N THR A 48 19.76 -10.11 5.12
CA THR A 48 20.72 -9.22 4.47
C THR A 48 20.11 -7.85 4.16
N ILE A 49 18.81 -7.82 3.78
CA ILE A 49 18.10 -6.56 3.53
C ILE A 49 17.78 -5.86 4.85
N LEU A 50 17.24 -6.60 5.82
CA LEU A 50 16.78 -6.05 7.09
C LEU A 50 17.93 -5.49 7.94
N GLU A 51 19.12 -6.06 7.84
CA GLU A 51 20.32 -5.59 8.54
C GLU A 51 20.68 -4.13 8.20
N HIS A 52 20.22 -3.64 7.04
CA HIS A 52 20.42 -2.26 6.63
C HIS A 52 19.29 -1.31 7.10
N THR A 53 18.36 -1.81 7.88
CA THR A 53 17.27 -1.00 8.42
C THR A 53 17.51 -0.66 9.88
N SER A 54 17.03 0.51 10.32
CA SER A 54 17.11 0.90 11.74
C SER A 54 16.26 0.00 12.65
N VAL A 55 15.22 -0.61 12.12
CA VAL A 55 14.34 -1.52 12.87
C VAL A 55 15.11 -2.76 13.33
N TYR A 56 16.03 -3.27 12.51
CA TYR A 56 16.83 -4.43 12.84
C TYR A 56 17.66 -4.19 14.11
N ASP A 57 18.28 -3.02 14.20
CA ASP A 57 19.08 -2.61 15.36
C ASP A 57 18.18 -2.42 16.60
N GLN A 58 16.99 -1.84 16.44
CA GLN A 58 16.03 -1.62 17.53
C GLN A 58 15.54 -2.93 18.14
N ILE A 59 15.37 -3.97 17.35
CA ILE A 59 14.94 -5.28 17.82
C ILE A 59 16.08 -6.02 18.51
N GLY A 60 17.34 -5.66 18.24
CA GLY A 60 18.50 -6.26 18.86
C GLY A 60 18.86 -7.64 18.32
N LEU A 61 18.54 -7.90 17.05
CA LEU A 61 18.89 -9.17 16.41
C LEU A 61 20.38 -9.24 16.10
N PRO A 62 21.01 -10.42 16.26
CA PRO A 62 22.43 -10.59 15.95
C PRO A 62 22.66 -10.47 14.44
N GLN A 63 23.85 -9.96 14.08
CA GLN A 63 24.24 -9.94 12.69
C GLN A 63 24.44 -11.36 12.13
N SER A 64 24.27 -11.49 10.82
CA SER A 64 24.43 -12.77 10.14
C SER A 64 25.89 -13.21 10.15
N GLU A 65 26.13 -14.48 10.53
CA GLU A 65 27.47 -15.09 10.43
C GLU A 65 27.80 -15.47 8.97
N ASN A 66 26.76 -15.76 8.17
CA ASN A 66 26.89 -16.13 6.76
C ASN A 66 26.08 -15.16 5.91
N GLU A 67 26.77 -14.35 5.10
CA GLU A 67 26.09 -13.49 4.15
C GLU A 67 25.64 -14.27 2.92
N ILE A 68 24.34 -14.18 2.62
CA ILE A 68 23.77 -14.69 1.39
C ILE A 68 23.45 -13.49 0.52
N SER A 69 24.07 -13.43 -0.67
CA SER A 69 23.82 -12.35 -1.62
C SER A 69 22.47 -12.52 -2.32
N ASN A 70 21.79 -11.41 -2.52
CA ASN A 70 20.54 -11.37 -3.31
C ASN A 70 20.78 -10.89 -4.75
N LEU A 71 22.03 -10.69 -5.16
CA LEU A 71 22.36 -10.12 -6.47
C LEU A 71 21.84 -10.93 -7.65
N HIS A 72 21.70 -12.24 -7.50
CA HIS A 72 21.16 -13.09 -8.55
C HIS A 72 19.72 -12.72 -8.92
N LEU A 73 18.96 -12.11 -8.01
CA LEU A 73 17.59 -11.66 -8.31
C LEU A 73 17.56 -10.55 -9.35
N LEU A 74 18.64 -9.76 -9.47
CA LEU A 74 18.74 -8.69 -10.47
C LEU A 74 18.74 -9.23 -11.91
N ASN A 75 19.08 -10.50 -12.10
CA ASN A 75 19.07 -11.15 -13.40
C ASN A 75 17.85 -12.06 -13.57
N SER A 76 16.92 -12.05 -12.63
CA SER A 76 15.71 -12.89 -12.66
C SER A 76 14.56 -12.13 -13.32
N THR A 77 14.06 -12.63 -14.44
CA THR A 77 12.86 -12.09 -15.08
C THR A 77 11.64 -12.22 -14.19
N ALA A 78 11.54 -13.31 -13.41
CA ALA A 78 10.44 -13.49 -12.46
C ALA A 78 10.46 -12.41 -11.38
N PHE A 79 11.64 -12.05 -10.87
CA PHE A 79 11.79 -10.97 -9.91
C PHE A 79 11.38 -9.61 -10.51
N GLU A 80 11.87 -9.31 -11.71
CA GLU A 80 11.49 -8.10 -12.43
C GLU A 80 9.96 -8.00 -12.60
N ASN A 81 9.33 -9.09 -13.05
CA ASN A 81 7.87 -9.13 -13.23
C ASN A 81 7.12 -8.86 -11.92
N ASN A 82 7.54 -9.45 -10.83
CA ASN A 82 6.92 -9.23 -9.52
C ASN A 82 7.11 -7.80 -9.02
N ILE A 83 8.29 -7.22 -9.20
CA ILE A 83 8.57 -5.83 -8.85
C ILE A 83 7.71 -4.88 -9.70
N LEU A 84 7.62 -5.11 -11.00
CA LEU A 84 6.79 -4.29 -11.88
C LEU A 84 5.31 -4.36 -11.49
N MET A 85 4.79 -5.54 -11.19
CA MET A 85 3.40 -5.68 -10.73
C MET A 85 3.16 -4.95 -9.42
N PHE A 86 4.10 -4.98 -8.50
CA PHE A 86 4.02 -4.23 -7.25
C PHE A 86 4.02 -2.72 -7.51
N ILE A 87 4.92 -2.24 -8.36
CA ILE A 87 5.00 -0.81 -8.72
C ILE A 87 3.71 -0.34 -9.38
N PHE A 88 3.20 -1.07 -10.37
CA PHE A 88 1.96 -0.71 -11.07
C PHE A 88 0.76 -0.72 -10.11
N THR A 89 0.65 -1.73 -9.27
CA THR A 89 -0.44 -1.82 -8.29
C THR A 89 -0.37 -0.69 -7.27
N SER A 90 0.83 -0.32 -6.81
CA SER A 90 1.04 0.83 -5.92
C SER A 90 0.62 2.14 -6.58
N TYR A 91 1.04 2.34 -7.82
CA TYR A 91 0.68 3.51 -8.61
C TYR A 91 -0.84 3.63 -8.81
N ALA A 92 -1.48 2.52 -9.19
CA ALA A 92 -2.93 2.46 -9.38
C ALA A 92 -3.68 2.73 -8.08
N THR A 93 -3.18 2.21 -6.95
CA THR A 93 -3.78 2.44 -5.63
C THR A 93 -3.77 3.93 -5.30
N GLU A 94 -2.65 4.61 -5.52
CA GLU A 94 -2.55 6.05 -5.29
C GLU A 94 -3.45 6.83 -6.25
N ARG A 95 -3.30 6.62 -7.56
CA ARG A 95 -3.91 7.47 -8.59
C ARG A 95 -5.39 7.21 -8.80
N ALA A 96 -5.82 5.95 -8.76
CA ALA A 96 -7.21 5.59 -9.03
C ALA A 96 -8.07 5.54 -7.76
N HIS A 97 -7.47 5.43 -6.58
CA HIS A 97 -8.20 5.27 -5.33
C HIS A 97 -7.90 6.36 -4.31
N TYR A 98 -6.65 6.55 -3.89
CA TYR A 98 -6.34 7.48 -2.81
C TYR A 98 -6.55 8.94 -3.19
N LEU A 99 -6.07 9.39 -4.35
CA LEU A 99 -6.22 10.79 -4.75
C LEU A 99 -7.70 11.17 -4.97
N PRO A 100 -8.53 10.39 -5.70
CA PRO A 100 -9.95 10.69 -5.80
C PRO A 100 -10.67 10.65 -4.45
N THR A 101 -10.30 9.74 -3.57
CA THR A 101 -10.90 9.64 -2.23
C THR A 101 -10.55 10.86 -1.38
N MET A 102 -9.34 11.38 -1.46
CA MET A 102 -8.96 12.62 -0.79
C MET A 102 -9.78 13.81 -1.26
N GLU A 103 -10.02 13.90 -2.58
CA GLU A 103 -10.90 14.95 -3.14
C GLU A 103 -12.33 14.82 -2.62
N ASP A 104 -12.86 13.59 -2.59
CA ASP A 104 -14.20 13.33 -2.05
C ASP A 104 -14.28 13.70 -0.58
N LEU A 105 -13.27 13.36 0.21
CA LEU A 105 -13.20 13.68 1.63
C LEU A 105 -13.17 15.20 1.85
N GLU A 106 -12.38 15.93 1.09
CA GLU A 106 -12.32 17.40 1.16
C GLU A 106 -13.68 18.02 0.81
N SER A 107 -14.36 17.49 -0.20
CA SER A 107 -15.71 17.93 -0.59
C SER A 107 -16.71 17.67 0.53
N ILE A 108 -16.70 16.49 1.13
CA ILE A 108 -17.58 16.14 2.27
C ILE A 108 -17.33 17.08 3.45
N LEU A 109 -16.07 17.32 3.81
CA LEU A 109 -15.70 18.22 4.90
C LEU A 109 -16.18 19.64 4.64
N HIS A 110 -16.04 20.12 3.41
CA HIS A 110 -16.53 21.44 3.01
C HIS A 110 -18.05 21.56 3.18
N LEU A 111 -18.79 20.56 2.72
CA LEU A 111 -20.24 20.53 2.82
C LEU A 111 -20.72 20.44 4.29
N ILE A 112 -20.05 19.65 5.10
CA ILE A 112 -20.34 19.55 6.55
C ILE A 112 -20.13 20.90 7.23
N ARG A 113 -19.02 21.57 6.97
CA ARG A 113 -18.71 22.88 7.55
C ARG A 113 -19.76 23.92 7.15
N LYS A 114 -20.22 23.86 5.92
CA LYS A 114 -21.27 24.75 5.42
C LYS A 114 -22.60 24.50 6.15
N GLU A 115 -22.98 23.25 6.35
CA GLU A 115 -24.23 22.89 7.08
C GLU A 115 -24.16 23.35 8.56
N ILE A 116 -23.02 23.24 9.20
CA ILE A 116 -22.84 23.65 10.60
C ILE A 116 -22.99 25.18 10.74
N LYS A 117 -22.55 25.97 9.76
CA LYS A 117 -22.62 27.42 9.81
C LYS A 117 -24.02 27.97 9.51
N GLU A 118 -24.87 27.21 8.87
CA GLU A 118 -26.25 27.56 8.58
C GLU A 118 -27.16 27.16 9.74
#